data_2a8f28c1628b0222663d4fcbe978508f
#
_entry.id   2a8f28c1628b0222663d4fcbe978508f
#
_cell.length_a   1.000
_cell.length_b   1.000
_cell.length_c   1.000
_cell.angle_alpha   90.00
_cell.angle_beta   90.00
_cell.angle_gamma   90.00
#
_symmetry.space_group_name_H-M   'P 1'
#
loop_
_entity.id
_entity.type
_entity.pdbx_description
1 polymer ?
#
loop_
_entity_poly.entity_id
_entity_poly.type
_entity_poly.pdbx_seq_one_letter_code
_entity_poly.pdbx_strand_id
1 'polypeptide(L)'
;KGYRMPGGAPYHPNGFMTFVGASAMISSKTKNVYPATKYLLSAIYEGALTNFDTALKIEARWFTKILSEKSTSNMIRTLFINKNIIEKGLMRPKTTEKKLVQQIGIIGAGMMGAGIAHSAALNNIKVTLIDKDLASAQDGLAKINEILITGLKKGKLTDEKKEQILSR
;
A
#
# COMPACT_ATOMS: atom_id res chain seq x y z
N LYS A 1 0.84 -36.57 0.59
CA LYS A 1 0.20 -35.98 -0.61
C LYS A 1 1.13 -34.86 -1.09
N GLY A 2 1.72 -35.01 -2.29
CA GLY A 2 2.61 -34.00 -2.87
C GLY A 2 1.87 -32.70 -3.15
N TYR A 3 2.51 -31.56 -2.87
CA TYR A 3 2.02 -30.25 -3.27
C TYR A 3 1.88 -30.18 -4.80
N ARG A 4 0.74 -29.70 -5.27
CA ARG A 4 0.53 -29.43 -6.70
C ARG A 4 0.49 -27.92 -6.90
N MET A 5 1.33 -27.44 -7.81
CA MET A 5 1.40 -26.03 -8.15
C MET A 5 0.13 -25.58 -8.87
N PRO A 6 -0.50 -24.48 -8.49
CA PRO A 6 -1.59 -23.89 -9.26
C PRO A 6 -1.12 -23.59 -10.69
N GLY A 7 -1.89 -23.99 -11.69
CA GLY A 7 -1.52 -23.85 -13.11
C GLY A 7 -0.70 -25.00 -13.70
N GLY A 8 -0.28 -25.98 -12.88
CA GLY A 8 0.48 -27.16 -13.32
C GLY A 8 1.99 -26.97 -13.25
N ALA A 9 2.72 -28.04 -13.58
CA ALA A 9 4.19 -28.02 -13.58
C ALA A 9 4.74 -27.05 -14.64
N PRO A 10 5.91 -26.41 -14.41
CA PRO A 10 6.49 -25.42 -15.33
C PRO A 10 6.71 -25.90 -16.76
N TYR A 11 6.95 -27.19 -16.96
CA TYR A 11 7.13 -27.81 -18.28
C TYR A 11 5.78 -28.15 -18.97
N HIS A 12 4.66 -28.00 -18.30
CA HIS A 12 3.33 -28.16 -18.89
C HIS A 12 2.94 -26.85 -19.61
N PRO A 13 2.20 -26.90 -20.75
CA PRO A 13 1.84 -25.68 -21.49
C PRO A 13 1.20 -24.60 -20.61
N ASN A 14 0.27 -24.96 -19.74
CA ASN A 14 -0.40 -24.02 -18.82
C ASN A 14 0.56 -23.46 -17.76
N GLY A 15 1.46 -24.27 -17.21
CA GLY A 15 2.47 -23.82 -16.26
C GLY A 15 3.47 -22.85 -16.91
N PHE A 16 3.97 -23.18 -18.09
CA PHE A 16 4.86 -22.31 -18.85
C PHE A 16 4.22 -20.95 -19.12
N MET A 17 2.99 -20.92 -19.63
CA MET A 17 2.27 -19.67 -19.90
C MET A 17 2.02 -18.84 -18.61
N THR A 18 1.81 -19.52 -17.48
CA THR A 18 1.68 -18.85 -16.18
C THR A 18 2.95 -18.11 -15.80
N PHE A 19 4.13 -18.70 -15.97
CA PHE A 19 5.40 -18.04 -15.64
C PHE A 19 5.75 -16.93 -16.61
N VAL A 20 5.46 -17.08 -17.91
CA VAL A 20 5.61 -16.00 -18.90
C VAL A 20 4.72 -14.82 -18.54
N GLY A 21 3.44 -15.07 -18.27
CA GLY A 21 2.48 -14.06 -17.88
C GLY A 21 2.84 -13.36 -16.55
N ALA A 22 3.29 -14.13 -15.56
CA ALA A 22 3.75 -13.59 -14.27
C ALA A 22 4.96 -12.68 -14.42
N SER A 23 5.93 -13.06 -15.26
CA SER A 23 7.11 -12.23 -15.55
C SER A 23 6.73 -10.89 -16.18
N ALA A 24 5.85 -10.90 -17.18
CA ALA A 24 5.34 -9.69 -17.81
C ALA A 24 4.55 -8.81 -16.82
N MET A 25 3.70 -9.40 -15.99
CA MET A 25 2.93 -8.71 -14.95
C MET A 25 3.84 -8.05 -13.92
N ILE A 26 4.85 -8.75 -13.41
CA ILE A 26 5.83 -8.20 -12.47
C ILE A 26 6.53 -7.01 -13.09
N SER A 27 7.06 -7.14 -14.31
CA SER A 27 7.75 -6.05 -15.00
C SER A 27 6.84 -4.84 -15.22
N SER A 28 5.59 -5.05 -15.62
CA SER A 28 4.61 -3.99 -15.81
C SER A 28 4.27 -3.26 -14.52
N LYS A 29 3.99 -4.00 -13.43
CA LYS A 29 3.58 -3.42 -12.14
C LYS A 29 4.73 -2.78 -11.37
N THR A 30 5.91 -3.38 -11.40
CA THR A 30 7.05 -2.94 -10.59
C THR A 30 8.02 -2.03 -11.35
N LYS A 31 7.86 -1.91 -12.67
CA LYS A 31 8.79 -1.20 -13.56
C LYS A 31 10.25 -1.68 -13.36
N ASN A 32 10.40 -2.93 -12.94
CA ASN A 32 11.68 -3.56 -12.58
C ASN A 32 12.48 -2.87 -11.46
N VAL A 33 11.81 -2.01 -10.66
CA VAL A 33 12.46 -1.29 -9.54
C VAL A 33 12.65 -2.18 -8.31
N TYR A 34 11.84 -3.24 -8.17
CA TYR A 34 11.86 -4.15 -7.01
C TYR A 34 12.46 -5.51 -7.40
N PRO A 35 13.77 -5.73 -7.20
CA PRO A 35 14.43 -6.97 -7.59
C PRO A 35 13.87 -8.20 -6.87
N ALA A 36 13.37 -8.04 -5.64
CA ALA A 36 12.85 -9.14 -4.83
C ALA A 36 11.71 -9.91 -5.52
N THR A 37 10.81 -9.22 -6.21
CA THR A 37 9.67 -9.86 -6.92
C THR A 37 10.16 -10.75 -8.07
N LYS A 38 11.18 -10.32 -8.78
CA LYS A 38 11.79 -11.08 -9.88
C LYS A 38 12.52 -12.32 -9.34
N TYR A 39 13.31 -12.15 -8.28
CA TYR A 39 14.06 -13.26 -7.68
C TYR A 39 13.13 -14.28 -7.01
N LEU A 40 12.01 -13.83 -6.42
CA LEU A 40 10.98 -14.72 -5.90
C LEU A 40 10.38 -15.58 -7.02
N LEU A 41 10.03 -14.97 -8.15
CA LEU A 41 9.51 -15.71 -9.30
C LEU A 41 10.53 -16.75 -9.82
N SER A 42 11.83 -16.37 -9.87
CA SER A 42 12.91 -17.28 -10.26
C SER A 42 13.05 -18.44 -9.29
N ALA A 43 13.01 -18.18 -7.98
CA ALA A 43 13.06 -19.22 -6.95
C ALA A 43 11.89 -20.21 -7.07
N ILE A 44 10.68 -19.72 -7.30
CA ILE A 44 9.49 -20.55 -7.49
C ILE A 44 9.62 -21.39 -8.77
N TYR A 45 10.03 -20.78 -9.87
CA TYR A 45 10.19 -21.49 -11.15
C TYR A 45 11.22 -22.60 -11.04
N GLU A 46 12.44 -22.30 -10.60
CA GLU A 46 13.52 -23.27 -10.48
C GLU A 46 13.20 -24.34 -9.42
N GLY A 47 12.60 -23.96 -8.28
CA GLY A 47 12.21 -24.87 -7.23
C GLY A 47 11.12 -25.87 -7.67
N ALA A 48 10.21 -25.43 -8.55
CA ALA A 48 9.16 -26.30 -9.10
C ALA A 48 9.67 -27.39 -10.04
N LEU A 49 10.91 -27.29 -10.52
CA LEU A 49 11.54 -28.26 -11.41
C LEU A 49 12.31 -29.34 -10.64
N THR A 50 12.39 -29.26 -9.32
CA THR A 50 13.24 -30.12 -8.49
C THR A 50 12.47 -30.73 -7.33
N ASN A 51 13.13 -31.61 -6.56
CA ASN A 51 12.61 -32.10 -5.28
C ASN A 51 12.65 -31.00 -4.21
N PHE A 52 11.89 -31.21 -3.12
CA PHE A 52 11.72 -30.22 -2.06
C PHE A 52 13.04 -29.75 -1.42
N ASP A 53 13.97 -30.68 -1.12
CA ASP A 53 15.24 -30.36 -0.48
C ASP A 53 16.14 -29.49 -1.37
N THR A 54 16.13 -29.77 -2.67
CA THR A 54 16.82 -28.97 -3.68
C THR A 54 16.13 -27.60 -3.86
N ALA A 55 14.80 -27.56 -3.84
CA ALA A 55 14.03 -26.32 -3.92
C ALA A 55 14.38 -25.36 -2.76
N LEU A 56 14.52 -25.89 -1.53
CA LEU A 56 14.96 -25.07 -0.38
C LEU A 56 16.37 -24.47 -0.57
N LYS A 57 17.28 -25.21 -1.17
CA LYS A 57 18.64 -24.69 -1.49
C LYS A 57 18.57 -23.59 -2.57
N ILE A 58 17.69 -23.74 -3.56
CA ILE A 58 17.45 -22.73 -4.59
C ILE A 58 16.86 -21.47 -3.96
N GLU A 59 15.86 -21.61 -3.09
CA GLU A 59 15.26 -20.51 -2.34
C GLU A 59 16.32 -19.77 -1.52
N ALA A 60 17.13 -20.48 -0.74
CA ALA A 60 18.22 -19.89 0.05
C ALA A 60 19.22 -19.11 -0.81
N ARG A 61 19.57 -19.62 -1.99
CA ARG A 61 20.45 -18.93 -2.95
C ARG A 61 19.82 -17.61 -3.43
N TRP A 62 18.58 -17.62 -3.85
CA TRP A 62 17.89 -16.42 -4.30
C TRP A 62 17.65 -15.43 -3.16
N PHE A 63 17.35 -15.91 -1.96
CA PHE A 63 17.22 -15.08 -0.78
C PHE A 63 18.55 -14.39 -0.41
N THR A 64 19.66 -15.12 -0.43
CA THR A 64 20.98 -14.55 -0.23
C THR A 64 21.30 -13.48 -1.28
N LYS A 65 20.92 -13.71 -2.53
CA LYS A 65 21.07 -12.73 -3.61
C LYS A 65 20.29 -11.45 -3.31
N ILE A 66 19.02 -11.56 -2.84
CA ILE A 66 18.20 -10.39 -2.44
C ILE A 66 18.87 -9.63 -1.31
N LEU A 67 19.36 -10.30 -0.29
CA LEU A 67 20.03 -9.67 0.85
C LEU A 67 21.29 -8.90 0.46
N SER A 68 21.97 -9.35 -0.58
CA SER A 68 23.19 -8.69 -1.11
C SER A 68 22.88 -7.43 -1.94
N GLU A 69 21.62 -7.21 -2.33
CA GLU A 69 21.25 -6.06 -3.14
C GLU A 69 21.21 -4.77 -2.31
N LYS A 70 21.87 -3.74 -2.79
CA LYS A 70 21.88 -2.41 -2.13
C LYS A 70 20.46 -1.83 -1.99
N SER A 71 19.58 -2.08 -2.96
CA SER A 71 18.19 -1.69 -2.93
C SER A 71 17.43 -2.29 -1.74
N THR A 72 17.72 -3.53 -1.37
CA THR A 72 17.08 -4.20 -0.23
C THR A 72 17.39 -3.48 1.08
N SER A 73 18.65 -3.17 1.34
CA SER A 73 19.05 -2.40 2.54
C SER A 73 18.38 -1.02 2.58
N ASN A 74 18.32 -0.33 1.44
CA ASN A 74 17.69 0.98 1.34
C ASN A 74 16.17 0.90 1.59
N MET A 75 15.50 -0.12 1.05
CA MET A 75 14.08 -0.34 1.26
C MET A 75 13.76 -0.67 2.72
N ILE A 76 14.54 -1.57 3.34
CA ILE A 76 14.39 -1.90 4.77
C ILE A 76 14.56 -0.65 5.61
N ARG A 77 15.61 0.13 5.36
CA ARG A 77 15.86 1.38 6.08
C ARG A 77 14.70 2.36 5.94
N THR A 78 14.21 2.58 4.72
CA THR A 78 13.19 3.60 4.44
C THR A 78 11.81 3.16 4.90
N LEU A 79 11.38 1.95 4.50
CA LEU A 79 10.00 1.51 4.69
C LEU A 79 9.72 0.93 6.08
N PHE A 80 10.76 0.45 6.78
CA PHE A 80 10.60 -0.14 8.11
C PHE A 80 11.28 0.70 9.19
N ILE A 81 12.58 0.96 9.08
CA ILE A 81 13.33 1.64 10.15
C ILE A 81 12.93 3.10 10.27
N ASN A 82 13.08 3.87 9.20
CA ASN A 82 12.79 5.31 9.22
C ASN A 82 11.30 5.58 9.45
N LYS A 83 10.43 4.81 8.81
CA LYS A 83 8.98 4.91 9.03
C LYS A 83 8.63 4.70 10.51
N ASN A 84 9.18 3.65 11.14
CA ASN A 84 8.94 3.34 12.54
C ASN A 84 9.46 4.46 13.48
N ILE A 85 10.63 5.04 13.17
CA ILE A 85 11.19 6.17 13.89
C ILE A 85 10.25 7.39 13.85
N ILE A 86 9.71 7.70 12.66
CA ILE A 86 8.78 8.81 12.46
C ILE A 86 7.45 8.55 13.18
N GLU A 87 6.87 7.37 13.01
CA GLU A 87 5.59 6.97 13.63
C GLU A 87 5.65 7.01 15.17
N LYS A 88 6.77 6.59 15.74
CA LYS A 88 7.01 6.68 17.18
C LYS A 88 7.36 8.09 17.67
N GLY A 89 7.50 9.05 16.76
CA GLY A 89 7.85 10.43 17.09
C GLY A 89 9.27 10.58 17.66
N LEU A 90 10.18 9.65 17.39
CA LEU A 90 11.54 9.69 17.92
C LEU A 90 12.39 10.83 17.36
N MET A 91 11.96 11.42 16.24
CA MET A 91 12.58 12.62 15.65
C MET A 91 12.01 13.92 16.22
N ARG A 92 10.99 13.86 17.08
CA ARG A 92 10.39 15.05 17.71
C ARG A 92 11.33 15.60 18.76
N PRO A 93 11.50 16.92 18.86
CA PRO A 93 12.26 17.55 19.95
C PRO A 93 11.70 17.13 21.30
N LYS A 94 12.55 16.72 22.24
CA LYS A 94 12.14 16.26 23.57
C LYS A 94 11.40 17.30 24.41
N THR A 95 11.63 18.58 24.07
CA THR A 95 10.99 19.74 24.71
C THR A 95 9.56 19.99 24.23
N THR A 96 9.09 19.27 23.20
CA THR A 96 7.77 19.49 22.63
C THR A 96 6.80 18.42 23.12
N GLU A 97 5.79 18.84 23.87
CA GLU A 97 4.70 17.97 24.29
C GLU A 97 3.89 17.44 23.09
N LYS A 98 3.44 16.21 23.19
CA LYS A 98 2.56 15.63 22.19
C LYS A 98 1.16 16.19 22.37
N LYS A 99 0.75 17.12 21.51
CA LYS A 99 -0.62 17.64 21.47
C LYS A 99 -1.45 16.80 20.49
N LEU A 100 -2.65 16.44 20.93
CA LEU A 100 -3.65 15.84 20.05
C LEU A 100 -4.33 16.96 19.26
N VAL A 101 -4.28 16.86 17.94
CA VAL A 101 -4.98 17.78 17.05
C VAL A 101 -6.44 17.39 17.01
N GLN A 102 -7.33 18.27 17.46
CA GLN A 102 -8.78 18.03 17.48
C GLN A 102 -9.51 18.76 16.33
N GLN A 103 -8.92 19.81 15.83
CA GLN A 103 -9.49 20.63 14.76
C GLN A 103 -8.40 21.12 13.80
N ILE A 104 -8.70 21.14 12.51
CA ILE A 104 -7.83 21.69 11.45
C ILE A 104 -8.60 22.57 10.49
N GLY A 105 -7.92 23.55 9.93
CA GLY A 105 -8.36 24.31 8.77
C GLY A 105 -7.64 23.84 7.52
N ILE A 106 -8.36 23.66 6.42
CA ILE A 106 -7.79 23.27 5.12
C ILE A 106 -8.13 24.36 4.11
N ILE A 107 -7.11 24.94 3.52
CA ILE A 107 -7.25 25.97 2.48
C ILE A 107 -7.07 25.29 1.13
N GLY A 108 -8.12 25.36 0.30
CA GLY A 108 -8.23 24.68 -0.97
C GLY A 108 -9.07 23.40 -0.88
N ALA A 109 -10.29 23.43 -1.44
CA ALA A 109 -11.24 22.33 -1.48
C ALA A 109 -11.16 21.49 -2.77
N GLY A 110 -10.03 21.58 -3.49
CA GLY A 110 -9.76 20.73 -4.65
C GLY A 110 -9.64 19.24 -4.28
N MET A 111 -9.25 18.41 -5.24
CA MET A 111 -9.16 16.96 -5.05
C MET A 111 -8.29 16.56 -3.84
N MET A 112 -7.11 17.21 -3.66
CA MET A 112 -6.24 16.89 -2.52
C MET A 112 -6.82 17.41 -1.20
N GLY A 113 -7.31 18.66 -1.15
CA GLY A 113 -7.89 19.24 0.06
C GLY A 113 -9.11 18.45 0.55
N ALA A 114 -10.00 18.08 -0.35
CA ALA A 114 -11.12 17.20 -0.05
C ALA A 114 -10.67 15.82 0.48
N GLY A 115 -9.63 15.23 -0.10
CA GLY A 115 -9.05 13.97 0.38
C GLY A 115 -8.44 14.06 1.77
N ILE A 116 -7.73 15.16 2.08
CA ILE A 116 -7.16 15.43 3.40
C ILE A 116 -8.29 15.66 4.41
N ALA A 117 -9.31 16.45 4.05
CA ALA A 117 -10.49 16.70 4.88
C ALA A 117 -11.21 15.39 5.23
N HIS A 118 -11.48 14.54 4.24
CA HIS A 118 -12.06 13.21 4.46
C HIS A 118 -11.21 12.37 5.43
N SER A 119 -9.90 12.31 5.22
CA SER A 119 -8.99 11.53 6.08
C SER A 119 -8.96 12.06 7.51
N ALA A 120 -9.00 13.38 7.71
CA ALA A 120 -9.04 13.99 9.03
C ALA A 120 -10.38 13.71 9.75
N ALA A 121 -11.51 13.90 9.07
CA ALA A 121 -12.83 13.63 9.62
C ALA A 121 -13.03 12.14 9.96
N LEU A 122 -12.46 11.24 9.16
CA LEU A 122 -12.45 9.80 9.43
C LEU A 122 -11.70 9.46 10.74
N ASN A 123 -10.67 10.24 11.07
CA ASN A 123 -9.88 10.13 12.31
C ASN A 123 -10.40 11.02 13.47
N ASN A 124 -11.66 11.41 13.44
CA ASN A 124 -12.35 12.19 14.48
C ASN A 124 -11.81 13.61 14.67
N ILE A 125 -11.17 14.20 13.65
CA ILE A 125 -10.68 15.57 13.66
C ILE A 125 -11.74 16.45 13.01
N LYS A 126 -12.16 17.54 13.67
CA LYS A 126 -13.05 18.55 13.11
C LYS A 126 -12.35 19.32 11.99
N VAL A 127 -13.00 19.52 10.85
CA VAL A 127 -12.41 20.15 9.68
C VAL A 127 -13.19 21.42 9.29
N THR A 128 -12.48 22.50 9.09
CA THR A 128 -13.00 23.69 8.40
C THR A 128 -12.38 23.74 7.02
N LEU A 129 -13.19 23.52 5.98
CA LEU A 129 -12.76 23.53 4.59
C LEU A 129 -13.02 24.92 3.99
N ILE A 130 -11.99 25.56 3.47
CA ILE A 130 -12.00 26.91 2.94
C ILE A 130 -11.54 26.88 1.48
N ASP A 131 -12.20 27.64 0.60
CA ASP A 131 -11.75 27.91 -0.76
C ASP A 131 -11.98 29.38 -1.12
N LYS A 132 -11.65 29.78 -2.34
CA LYS A 132 -11.82 31.15 -2.87
C LYS A 132 -13.26 31.69 -2.75
N ASP A 133 -14.24 30.80 -2.85
CA ASP A 133 -15.67 31.08 -2.71
C ASP A 133 -16.41 29.87 -2.12
N LEU A 134 -17.66 30.12 -1.71
CA LEU A 134 -18.51 29.11 -1.08
C LEU A 134 -18.84 27.94 -2.05
N ALA A 135 -19.03 28.23 -3.33
CA ALA A 135 -19.32 27.22 -4.34
C ALA A 135 -18.17 26.22 -4.46
N SER A 136 -16.94 26.71 -4.54
CA SER A 136 -15.74 25.85 -4.58
C SER A 136 -15.57 25.01 -3.31
N ALA A 137 -15.90 25.55 -2.15
CA ALA A 137 -15.88 24.79 -0.89
C ALA A 137 -16.97 23.71 -0.86
N GLN A 138 -18.17 24.00 -1.37
CA GLN A 138 -19.27 23.03 -1.51
C GLN A 138 -18.93 21.91 -2.50
N ASP A 139 -18.27 22.23 -3.61
CA ASP A 139 -17.76 21.21 -4.56
C ASP A 139 -16.77 20.27 -3.88
N GLY A 140 -15.93 20.78 -2.99
CA GLY A 140 -15.04 19.97 -2.17
C GLY A 140 -15.79 19.01 -1.26
N LEU A 141 -16.85 19.47 -0.60
CA LEU A 141 -17.74 18.66 0.23
C LEU A 141 -18.48 17.59 -0.59
N ALA A 142 -18.92 17.94 -1.80
CA ALA A 142 -19.55 16.99 -2.72
C ALA A 142 -18.59 15.84 -3.08
N LYS A 143 -17.33 16.12 -3.35
CA LYS A 143 -16.30 15.10 -3.62
C LYS A 143 -16.08 14.17 -2.42
N ILE A 144 -16.08 14.71 -1.19
CA ILE A 144 -16.01 13.89 0.03
C ILE A 144 -17.21 12.96 0.11
N ASN A 145 -18.42 13.47 -0.14
CA ASN A 145 -19.64 12.67 -0.13
C ASN A 145 -19.61 11.54 -1.18
N GLU A 146 -19.09 11.77 -2.37
CA GLU A 146 -18.89 10.73 -3.40
C GLU A 146 -17.96 9.61 -2.92
N ILE A 147 -16.86 9.96 -2.23
CA ILE A 147 -15.95 8.97 -1.63
C ILE A 147 -16.70 8.11 -0.61
N LEU A 148 -17.49 8.74 0.26
CA LEU A 148 -18.28 8.06 1.29
C LEU A 148 -19.34 7.14 0.68
N ILE A 149 -20.07 7.61 -0.34
CA ILE A 149 -21.07 6.80 -1.08
C ILE A 149 -20.39 5.59 -1.72
N THR A 150 -19.21 5.77 -2.30
CA THR A 150 -18.43 4.65 -2.86
C THR A 150 -18.01 3.65 -1.78
N GLY A 151 -17.69 4.13 -0.59
CA GLY A 151 -17.40 3.30 0.59
C GLY A 151 -18.60 2.47 1.05
N LEU A 152 -19.80 3.09 1.09
CA LEU A 152 -21.07 2.42 1.39
C LEU A 152 -21.39 1.30 0.39
N LYS A 153 -21.31 1.60 -0.91
CA LYS A 153 -21.55 0.62 -1.99
C LYS A 153 -20.62 -0.59 -1.92
N LYS A 154 -19.40 -0.42 -1.40
CA LYS A 154 -18.43 -1.49 -1.20
C LYS A 154 -18.54 -2.20 0.16
N GLY A 155 -19.54 -1.87 0.97
CA GLY A 155 -19.71 -2.43 2.32
C GLY A 155 -18.59 -2.10 3.31
N LYS A 156 -17.80 -1.05 3.06
CA LYS A 156 -16.69 -0.62 3.92
C LYS A 156 -17.09 0.44 4.95
N LEU A 157 -18.31 0.97 4.83
CA LEU A 157 -18.82 2.05 5.66
C LEU A 157 -20.32 1.79 5.92
N THR A 158 -20.83 2.25 7.08
CA THR A 158 -22.26 2.28 7.39
C THR A 158 -22.83 3.69 7.23
N ASP A 159 -24.14 3.83 7.13
CA ASP A 159 -24.79 5.13 7.00
C ASP A 159 -24.54 6.01 8.23
N GLU A 160 -24.62 5.45 9.44
CA GLU A 160 -24.32 6.19 10.68
C GLU A 160 -22.87 6.73 10.68
N LYS A 161 -21.92 5.93 10.19
CA LYS A 161 -20.52 6.36 10.10
C LYS A 161 -20.32 7.47 9.07
N LYS A 162 -21.05 7.41 7.95
CA LYS A 162 -21.06 8.47 6.95
C LYS A 162 -21.53 9.78 7.55
N GLU A 163 -22.68 9.78 8.24
CA GLU A 163 -23.22 10.99 8.90
C GLU A 163 -22.25 11.55 9.95
N GLN A 164 -21.66 10.69 10.75
CA GLN A 164 -20.63 11.10 11.72
C GLN A 164 -19.43 11.77 11.06
N ILE A 165 -18.98 11.32 9.89
CA ILE A 165 -17.87 11.94 9.16
C ILE A 165 -18.26 13.29 8.58
N LEU A 166 -19.47 13.39 8.00
CA LEU A 166 -19.97 14.65 7.43
C LEU A 166 -20.27 15.71 8.47
N SER A 167 -20.56 15.36 9.72
CA SER A 167 -20.81 16.29 10.82
C SER A 167 -19.54 16.93 11.39
N ARG A 168 -18.41 16.51 10.98
CA ARG A 168 -17.09 17.02 11.44
C ARG A 168 -16.47 17.97 10.44
#